data_c655a167287821bc471f81122005bdf2
#
_entry.id   c655a167287821bc471f81122005bdf2
#
_cell.length_a   1.000
_cell.length_b   1.000
_cell.length_c   1.000
_cell.angle_alpha   90.00
_cell.angle_beta   90.00
_cell.angle_gamma   90.00
#
_symmetry.space_group_name_H-M   'P 1'
#
loop_
_entity.id
_entity.type
_entity.pdbx_description
1 polymer ?
#
loop_
_entity_poly.entity_id
_entity_poly.type
_entity_poly.pdbx_seq_one_letter_code
_entity_poly.pdbx_strand_id
1 'polypeptide(L)'
;MKIFLFTISALLAITPTILGAEERSRDLEKIPSCKIVQADWADGDSFLLLTGNGDQHTIRLYGVDCIEIEVRDENDARRLRAQRRYFGISEVGGSPQASITLAKDYGKLAAAETARALARPFTIHTSFADARGDAKFKRIYGFVTTADGEDLGERLVRLGLARAFGVYRETPDGQHFEVYKDRLRDLELVASRKAIGIWAKTDWDNLPAERQLQRTEDAELGLAMESKKTVPAAVLDLNTAARDELMSIPGVGEVTANRIIQGRPYTTVDDLSEVAGIGPKTLAMLMKYVRISDQ
;
A
#
# COMPACT_ATOMS: atom_id res chain seq x y z
N MET A 1 12.00 -8.47 -81.60
CA MET A 1 12.17 -9.24 -80.39
C MET A 1 12.18 -8.22 -79.23
N LYS A 2 11.03 -7.97 -78.63
CA LYS A 2 10.86 -6.96 -77.56
C LYS A 2 10.85 -7.69 -76.20
N ILE A 3 11.85 -7.45 -75.39
CA ILE A 3 12.00 -7.99 -74.05
C ILE A 3 11.21 -7.07 -73.11
N PHE A 4 10.13 -7.61 -72.49
CA PHE A 4 9.42 -6.94 -71.41
C PHE A 4 10.11 -7.24 -70.06
N LEU A 5 10.65 -6.21 -69.44
CA LEU A 5 11.10 -6.27 -68.03
C LEU A 5 9.88 -6.08 -67.11
N PHE A 6 9.56 -7.09 -66.36
CA PHE A 6 8.59 -6.98 -65.25
C PHE A 6 9.36 -6.51 -63.99
N THR A 7 9.11 -5.30 -63.56
CA THR A 7 9.54 -4.81 -62.26
C THR A 7 8.50 -5.24 -61.22
N ILE A 8 8.94 -6.14 -60.32
CA ILE A 8 8.15 -6.52 -59.14
C ILE A 8 8.39 -5.44 -58.07
N SER A 9 7.38 -4.58 -57.83
CA SER A 9 7.34 -3.69 -56.69
C SER A 9 6.94 -4.51 -55.46
N ALA A 10 7.90 -4.73 -54.57
CA ALA A 10 7.63 -5.28 -53.27
C ALA A 10 6.97 -4.19 -52.41
N LEU A 11 5.67 -4.31 -52.16
CA LEU A 11 4.93 -3.51 -51.22
C LEU A 11 5.30 -3.98 -49.80
N LEU A 12 6.15 -3.22 -49.11
CA LEU A 12 6.44 -3.44 -47.67
C LEU A 12 5.17 -3.03 -46.94
N ALA A 13 4.40 -3.99 -46.49
CA ALA A 13 3.31 -3.77 -45.55
C ALA A 13 3.95 -3.40 -44.19
N ILE A 14 3.95 -2.12 -43.87
CA ILE A 14 4.23 -1.64 -42.50
C ILE A 14 2.99 -2.01 -41.69
N THR A 15 3.06 -3.16 -41.01
CA THR A 15 2.11 -3.47 -39.95
C THR A 15 2.38 -2.46 -38.83
N PRO A 16 1.38 -1.65 -38.40
CA PRO A 16 1.55 -0.88 -37.20
C PRO A 16 1.71 -1.90 -36.06
N THR A 17 2.90 -1.95 -35.48
CA THR A 17 3.10 -2.58 -34.19
C THR A 17 2.23 -1.78 -33.23
N ILE A 18 1.04 -2.28 -32.94
CA ILE A 18 0.27 -1.86 -31.78
C ILE A 18 1.18 -2.26 -30.62
N LEU A 19 1.91 -1.27 -30.06
CA LEU A 19 2.51 -1.44 -28.75
C LEU A 19 1.32 -1.76 -27.84
N GLY A 20 1.21 -3.04 -27.51
CA GLY A 20 0.24 -3.54 -26.56
C GLY A 20 0.32 -2.69 -25.31
N ALA A 21 -0.80 -2.52 -24.64
CA ALA A 21 -0.84 -1.99 -23.30
C ALA A 21 0.31 -2.64 -22.52
N GLU A 22 1.33 -1.83 -22.17
CA GLU A 22 2.53 -2.31 -21.52
C GLU A 22 2.10 -3.23 -20.37
N GLU A 23 2.54 -4.47 -20.42
CA GLU A 23 2.67 -5.30 -19.23
C GLU A 23 3.25 -4.41 -18.14
N ARG A 24 2.38 -3.86 -17.29
CA ARG A 24 2.84 -3.15 -16.11
C ARG A 24 3.48 -4.20 -15.24
N SER A 25 4.76 -4.31 -15.42
CA SER A 25 5.68 -5.22 -14.80
C SER A 25 5.31 -5.45 -13.35
N ARG A 26 5.31 -6.71 -12.91
CA ARG A 26 5.32 -7.08 -11.48
C ARG A 26 6.54 -6.46 -10.79
N ASP A 27 7.51 -6.00 -11.54
CA ASP A 27 8.76 -5.44 -11.06
C ASP A 27 8.57 -4.01 -10.56
N LEU A 28 9.34 -3.67 -9.55
CA LEU A 28 9.40 -2.32 -9.02
C LEU A 28 10.25 -1.45 -9.94
N GLU A 29 9.67 -0.40 -10.49
CA GLU A 29 10.41 0.62 -11.20
C GLU A 29 11.22 1.44 -10.19
N LYS A 30 12.52 1.64 -10.48
CA LYS A 30 13.42 2.48 -9.71
C LYS A 30 13.43 3.90 -10.27
N ILE A 31 13.00 4.86 -9.47
CA ILE A 31 12.99 6.28 -9.82
C ILE A 31 13.97 7.02 -8.89
N PRO A 32 15.17 7.35 -9.37
CA PRO A 32 16.18 8.05 -8.57
C PRO A 32 15.95 9.57 -8.55
N SER A 33 16.70 10.25 -7.70
CA SER A 33 16.78 11.71 -7.63
C SER A 33 15.46 12.41 -7.34
N CYS A 34 14.56 11.73 -6.63
CA CYS A 34 13.32 12.32 -6.16
C CYS A 34 13.58 13.36 -5.08
N LYS A 35 12.69 14.35 -4.98
CA LYS A 35 12.70 15.38 -3.94
C LYS A 35 11.34 15.41 -3.26
N ILE A 36 11.34 15.56 -1.93
CA ILE A 36 10.10 15.78 -1.19
C ILE A 36 9.51 17.16 -1.52
N VAL A 37 8.19 17.20 -1.64
CA VAL A 37 7.43 18.44 -1.82
C VAL A 37 6.62 18.68 -0.55
N GLN A 38 6.71 19.87 0.03
CA GLN A 38 5.91 20.21 1.21
C GLN A 38 4.43 20.24 0.85
N ALA A 39 3.62 19.62 1.69
CA ALA A 39 2.17 19.60 1.58
C ALA A 39 1.58 19.53 2.99
N ASP A 40 0.58 20.36 3.28
CA ASP A 40 -0.02 20.47 4.62
C ASP A 40 -0.68 19.17 5.09
N TRP A 41 -1.09 18.32 4.15
CA TRP A 41 -1.72 17.03 4.41
C TRP A 41 -0.72 15.87 4.59
N ALA A 42 0.58 16.11 4.30
CA ALA A 42 1.59 15.06 4.36
C ALA A 42 1.80 14.58 5.80
N ASP A 43 1.90 13.27 5.95
CA ASP A 43 2.24 12.60 7.21
C ASP A 43 3.54 11.80 7.09
N GLY A 44 3.85 10.96 8.08
CA GLY A 44 5.11 10.23 8.10
C GLY A 44 5.23 9.17 7.01
N ASP A 45 4.12 8.56 6.57
CA ASP A 45 4.11 7.46 5.60
C ASP A 45 3.43 7.80 4.27
N SER A 46 2.83 9.00 4.17
CA SER A 46 2.22 9.50 2.94
C SER A 46 2.66 10.94 2.66
N PHE A 47 3.26 11.18 1.51
CA PHE A 47 3.82 12.48 1.15
C PHE A 47 3.91 12.68 -0.35
N LEU A 48 4.04 13.95 -0.75
CA LEU A 48 4.20 14.36 -2.14
C LEU A 48 5.69 14.41 -2.51
N LEU A 49 6.02 13.91 -3.69
CA LEU A 49 7.35 14.04 -4.26
C LEU A 49 7.34 14.53 -5.70
N LEU A 50 8.49 15.06 -6.10
CA LEU A 50 8.82 15.42 -7.46
C LEU A 50 9.96 14.52 -7.94
N THR A 51 9.77 13.87 -9.10
CA THR A 51 10.80 13.07 -9.76
C THR A 51 11.82 13.95 -10.49
N GLY A 52 12.95 13.38 -10.89
CA GLY A 52 13.94 14.07 -11.72
C GLY A 52 13.40 14.56 -13.07
N ASN A 53 12.32 13.95 -13.58
CA ASN A 53 11.66 14.31 -14.83
C ASN A 53 10.57 15.39 -14.65
N GLY A 54 10.29 15.79 -13.42
CA GLY A 54 9.28 16.81 -13.13
C GLY A 54 7.88 16.25 -12.84
N ASP A 55 7.69 14.92 -12.81
CA ASP A 55 6.43 14.30 -12.46
C ASP A 55 6.20 14.35 -10.95
N GLN A 56 4.96 14.59 -10.54
CA GLN A 56 4.57 14.58 -9.14
C GLN A 56 3.81 13.30 -8.80
N HIS A 57 4.18 12.68 -7.68
CA HIS A 57 3.48 11.51 -7.16
C HIS A 57 3.24 11.65 -5.66
N THR A 58 2.07 11.22 -5.21
CA THR A 58 1.80 11.00 -3.80
C THR A 58 2.13 9.55 -3.47
N ILE A 59 3.10 9.36 -2.58
CA ILE A 59 3.54 8.04 -2.12
C ILE A 59 2.83 7.67 -0.83
N ARG A 60 2.50 6.39 -0.69
CA ARG A 60 2.23 5.68 0.56
C ARG A 60 3.28 4.59 0.73
N LEU A 61 3.93 4.54 1.88
CA LEU A 61 4.94 3.52 2.15
C LEU A 61 4.33 2.12 2.24
N TYR A 62 5.04 1.12 1.74
CA TYR A 62 4.71 -0.28 1.98
C TYR A 62 5.00 -0.66 3.43
N GLY A 63 4.10 -1.44 4.03
CA GLY A 63 4.32 -2.16 5.28
C GLY A 63 4.34 -1.32 6.56
N VAL A 64 4.16 -0.01 6.49
CA VAL A 64 4.19 0.87 7.66
C VAL A 64 3.00 1.79 7.73
N ASP A 65 2.61 2.17 8.94
CA ASP A 65 1.48 3.04 9.22
C ASP A 65 1.83 4.01 10.36
N CYS A 66 1.95 5.29 10.03
CA CYS A 66 2.17 6.37 10.98
C CYS A 66 0.84 6.85 11.58
N ILE A 67 0.90 7.49 12.73
CA ILE A 67 -0.30 8.04 13.37
C ILE A 67 -0.85 9.21 12.56
N GLU A 68 -2.16 9.21 12.35
CA GLU A 68 -2.89 10.28 11.67
C GLU A 68 -2.75 11.61 12.40
N ILE A 69 -2.33 12.64 11.68
CA ILE A 69 -2.20 14.00 12.19
C ILE A 69 -3.54 14.72 12.11
N GLU A 70 -4.21 14.60 10.96
CA GLU A 70 -5.49 15.23 10.70
C GLU A 70 -6.62 14.21 10.69
N VAL A 71 -7.74 14.64 11.25
CA VAL A 71 -8.99 13.86 11.27
C VAL A 71 -10.03 14.71 10.57
N ARG A 72 -10.38 14.31 9.35
CA ARG A 72 -11.30 15.05 8.48
C ARG A 72 -12.68 14.42 8.46
N ASP A 73 -12.71 13.11 8.65
CA ASP A 73 -13.95 12.33 8.62
C ASP A 73 -13.97 11.21 9.67
N GLU A 74 -15.04 10.44 9.66
CA GLU A 74 -15.21 9.32 10.58
C GLU A 74 -14.18 8.19 10.35
N ASN A 75 -13.71 7.98 9.13
CA ASN A 75 -12.73 6.95 8.82
C ASN A 75 -11.36 7.31 9.42
N ASP A 76 -10.96 8.57 9.30
CA ASP A 76 -9.73 9.08 9.94
C ASP A 76 -9.84 8.96 11.47
N ALA A 77 -11.00 9.29 12.04
CA ALA A 77 -11.24 9.15 13.48
C ALA A 77 -11.14 7.69 13.95
N ARG A 78 -11.70 6.76 13.19
CA ARG A 78 -11.60 5.31 13.45
C ARG A 78 -10.16 4.84 13.36
N ARG A 79 -9.41 5.30 12.36
CA ARG A 79 -8.00 4.96 12.18
C ARG A 79 -7.16 5.47 13.35
N LEU A 80 -7.30 6.73 13.72
CA LEU A 80 -6.61 7.30 14.88
C LEU A 80 -6.93 6.54 16.18
N ARG A 81 -8.19 6.13 16.38
CA ARG A 81 -8.59 5.31 17.53
C ARG A 81 -7.88 3.95 17.51
N ALA A 82 -7.88 3.26 16.36
CA ALA A 82 -7.21 1.98 16.20
C ALA A 82 -5.70 2.08 16.43
N GLN A 83 -5.06 3.16 15.97
CA GLN A 83 -3.64 3.43 16.21
C GLN A 83 -3.35 3.67 17.69
N ARG A 84 -4.16 4.45 18.39
CA ARG A 84 -4.00 4.66 19.83
C ARG A 84 -4.10 3.36 20.62
N ARG A 85 -5.07 2.51 20.31
CA ARG A 85 -5.23 1.17 20.91
C ARG A 85 -4.09 0.24 20.56
N TYR A 86 -3.58 0.33 19.34
CA TYR A 86 -2.42 -0.48 18.94
C TYR A 86 -1.21 -0.19 19.79
N PHE A 87 -0.94 1.08 20.07
CA PHE A 87 0.17 1.53 20.88
C PHE A 87 -0.13 1.52 22.40
N GLY A 88 -1.34 1.20 22.84
CA GLY A 88 -1.72 1.17 24.25
C GLY A 88 -1.67 2.54 24.89
N ILE A 89 -2.17 3.56 24.21
CA ILE A 89 -2.14 4.94 24.69
C ILE A 89 -3.53 5.57 24.85
N SER A 90 -4.60 4.78 24.75
CA SER A 90 -5.97 5.33 24.72
C SER A 90 -6.36 6.08 25.99
N GLU A 91 -5.83 5.67 27.14
CA GLU A 91 -6.10 6.24 28.46
C GLU A 91 -4.99 7.16 28.99
N VAL A 92 -3.90 7.33 28.21
CA VAL A 92 -2.76 8.16 28.63
C VAL A 92 -3.18 9.63 28.76
N GLY A 93 -2.79 10.24 29.88
CA GLY A 93 -3.14 11.62 30.21
C GLY A 93 -4.52 11.77 30.88
N GLY A 94 -5.18 10.66 31.22
CA GLY A 94 -6.43 10.65 32.00
C GLY A 94 -7.68 11.12 31.25
N SER A 95 -7.57 11.35 29.94
CA SER A 95 -8.73 11.69 29.11
C SER A 95 -8.51 11.30 27.62
N PRO A 96 -9.59 11.00 26.89
CA PRO A 96 -9.49 10.75 25.45
C PRO A 96 -8.85 11.91 24.67
N GLN A 97 -9.12 13.15 25.09
CA GLN A 97 -8.55 14.34 24.45
C GLN A 97 -7.03 14.43 24.61
N ALA A 98 -6.52 14.16 25.83
CA ALA A 98 -5.07 14.14 26.08
C ALA A 98 -4.38 13.06 25.26
N SER A 99 -4.96 11.86 25.20
CA SER A 99 -4.46 10.77 24.39
C SER A 99 -4.47 11.08 22.87
N ILE A 100 -5.53 11.71 22.36
CA ILE A 100 -5.62 12.16 20.97
C ILE A 100 -4.53 13.18 20.67
N THR A 101 -4.33 14.17 21.53
CA THR A 101 -3.28 15.18 21.37
C THR A 101 -1.89 14.52 21.33
N LEU A 102 -1.60 13.65 22.29
CA LEU A 102 -0.36 12.89 22.34
C LEU A 102 -0.13 12.08 21.04
N ALA A 103 -1.15 11.37 20.57
CA ALA A 103 -1.06 10.59 19.34
C ALA A 103 -0.71 11.48 18.14
N LYS A 104 -1.45 12.58 17.96
CA LYS A 104 -1.18 13.55 16.87
C LYS A 104 0.22 14.17 16.94
N ASP A 105 0.75 14.40 18.13
CA ASP A 105 2.12 14.91 18.28
C ASP A 105 3.14 13.90 17.80
N TYR A 106 2.93 12.59 18.04
CA TYR A 106 3.78 11.54 17.44
C TYR A 106 3.61 11.42 15.93
N GLY A 107 2.41 11.66 15.39
CA GLY A 107 2.20 11.78 13.95
C GLY A 107 3.02 12.92 13.34
N LYS A 108 3.02 14.11 13.99
CA LYS A 108 3.87 15.25 13.57
C LYS A 108 5.37 14.93 13.66
N LEU A 109 5.80 14.20 14.69
CA LEU A 109 7.18 13.75 14.79
C LEU A 109 7.55 12.80 13.65
N ALA A 110 6.66 11.90 13.26
CA ALA A 110 6.86 11.02 12.10
C ALA A 110 6.99 11.83 10.80
N ALA A 111 6.11 12.80 10.56
CA ALA A 111 6.19 13.68 9.39
C ALA A 111 7.49 14.50 9.36
N ALA A 112 7.89 15.04 10.50
CA ALA A 112 9.15 15.80 10.62
C ALA A 112 10.38 14.91 10.35
N GLU A 113 10.35 13.66 10.83
CA GLU A 113 11.43 12.69 10.59
C GLU A 113 11.50 12.30 9.10
N THR A 114 10.37 12.07 8.45
CA THR A 114 10.29 11.82 7.01
C THR A 114 10.85 13.00 6.22
N ALA A 115 10.43 14.21 6.52
CA ALA A 115 10.97 15.42 5.88
C ALA A 115 12.48 15.57 6.07
N ARG A 116 13.00 15.27 7.28
CA ARG A 116 14.43 15.28 7.58
C ARG A 116 15.21 14.21 6.82
N ALA A 117 14.70 12.98 6.79
CA ALA A 117 15.33 11.85 6.10
C ALA A 117 15.38 12.07 4.57
N LEU A 118 14.38 12.77 4.03
CA LEU A 118 14.24 13.06 2.61
C LEU A 118 14.70 14.47 2.21
N ALA A 119 15.42 15.17 3.06
CA ALA A 119 15.95 16.52 2.76
C ALA A 119 16.96 16.54 1.61
N ARG A 120 17.62 15.41 1.34
CA ARG A 120 18.49 15.20 0.16
C ARG A 120 17.77 14.33 -0.87
N PRO A 121 18.15 14.39 -2.16
CA PRO A 121 17.56 13.54 -3.19
C PRO A 121 17.59 12.06 -2.79
N PHE A 122 16.48 11.38 -2.98
CA PHE A 122 16.25 9.99 -2.60
C PHE A 122 15.75 9.15 -3.78
N THR A 123 15.64 7.86 -3.58
CA THR A 123 15.14 6.92 -4.59
C THR A 123 13.83 6.31 -4.14
N ILE A 124 12.86 6.18 -5.05
CA ILE A 124 11.67 5.37 -4.84
C ILE A 124 11.71 4.12 -5.73
N HIS A 125 11.05 3.07 -5.25
CA HIS A 125 10.78 1.86 -6.02
C HIS A 125 9.27 1.61 -5.95
N THR A 126 8.60 1.64 -7.11
CA THR A 126 7.14 1.53 -7.20
C THR A 126 6.73 0.73 -8.41
N SER A 127 5.61 0.03 -8.34
CA SER A 127 4.89 -0.53 -9.49
C SER A 127 3.64 0.28 -9.81
N PHE A 128 3.55 1.50 -9.31
CA PHE A 128 2.39 2.39 -9.45
C PHE A 128 1.07 1.79 -8.92
N ALA A 129 1.17 0.81 -8.01
CA ALA A 129 -0.01 0.21 -7.41
C ALA A 129 -0.80 1.26 -6.61
N ASP A 130 -2.11 1.29 -6.84
CA ASP A 130 -3.01 2.25 -6.19
C ASP A 130 -3.06 2.02 -4.67
N ALA A 131 -2.73 3.06 -3.91
CA ALA A 131 -2.69 3.07 -2.46
C ALA A 131 -3.88 3.81 -1.82
N ARG A 132 -4.97 3.98 -2.55
CA ARG A 132 -6.12 4.85 -2.21
C ARG A 132 -5.69 6.28 -1.86
N GLY A 133 -6.05 7.19 -2.65
CA GLY A 133 -6.08 8.62 -2.37
C GLY A 133 -7.50 9.10 -2.61
N ASP A 134 -7.75 10.38 -2.43
CA ASP A 134 -8.97 10.94 -2.97
C ASP A 134 -8.92 10.90 -4.53
N ALA A 135 -10.07 11.10 -5.18
CA ALA A 135 -10.17 11.02 -6.64
C ALA A 135 -9.25 12.04 -7.36
N LYS A 136 -8.85 13.11 -6.67
CA LYS A 136 -8.00 14.19 -7.18
C LYS A 136 -6.51 13.92 -6.98
N PHE A 137 -6.15 13.24 -5.88
CA PHE A 137 -4.76 12.96 -5.51
C PHE A 137 -4.57 11.47 -5.25
N LYS A 138 -4.42 10.70 -6.33
CA LYS A 138 -4.16 9.26 -6.25
C LYS A 138 -2.81 9.01 -5.58
N ARG A 139 -2.81 8.20 -4.54
CA ARG A 139 -1.59 7.71 -3.92
C ARG A 139 -1.14 6.41 -4.59
N ILE A 140 0.17 6.23 -4.70
CA ILE A 140 0.78 4.97 -5.13
C ILE A 140 1.65 4.41 -4.03
N TYR A 141 1.70 3.09 -3.93
CA TYR A 141 2.62 2.43 -3.00
C TYR A 141 4.06 2.54 -3.49
N GLY A 142 5.00 2.74 -2.55
CA GLY A 142 6.42 2.74 -2.85
C GLY A 142 7.29 2.35 -1.65
N PHE A 143 8.46 1.77 -1.95
CA PHE A 143 9.60 1.75 -1.05
C PHE A 143 10.41 3.01 -1.27
N VAL A 144 10.98 3.53 -0.22
CA VAL A 144 11.78 4.77 -0.27
C VAL A 144 13.15 4.53 0.36
N THR A 145 14.18 4.68 -0.46
CA THR A 145 15.56 4.61 -0.01
C THR A 145 16.12 6.03 0.11
N THR A 146 16.52 6.41 1.32
CA THR A 146 17.10 7.72 1.61
C THR A 146 18.45 7.91 0.91
N ALA A 147 18.96 9.13 0.90
CA ALA A 147 20.29 9.45 0.36
C ALA A 147 21.44 8.67 1.04
N ASP A 148 21.23 8.22 2.27
CA ASP A 148 22.19 7.40 3.03
C ASP A 148 22.02 5.89 2.79
N GLY A 149 21.09 5.49 1.91
CA GLY A 149 20.83 4.09 1.59
C GLY A 149 19.92 3.35 2.57
N GLU A 150 19.27 4.05 3.51
CA GLU A 150 18.37 3.46 4.51
C GLU A 150 16.94 3.37 3.96
N ASP A 151 16.23 2.29 4.27
CA ASP A 151 14.79 2.19 4.02
C ASP A 151 14.03 3.10 4.99
N LEU A 152 13.19 3.99 4.45
CA LEU A 152 12.44 4.96 5.25
C LEU A 152 11.41 4.27 6.16
N GLY A 153 10.76 3.21 5.70
CA GLY A 153 9.80 2.46 6.50
C GLY A 153 10.45 1.80 7.71
N GLU A 154 11.58 1.10 7.49
CA GLU A 154 12.37 0.51 8.58
C GLU A 154 12.84 1.56 9.58
N ARG A 155 13.25 2.73 9.09
CA ARG A 155 13.67 3.85 9.92
C ARG A 155 12.55 4.34 10.83
N LEU A 156 11.34 4.57 10.29
CA LEU A 156 10.21 5.07 11.07
C LEU A 156 9.77 4.05 12.14
N VAL A 157 9.72 2.76 11.81
CA VAL A 157 9.40 1.69 12.76
C VAL A 157 10.46 1.59 13.86
N ARG A 158 11.73 1.62 13.51
CA ARG A 158 12.86 1.56 14.47
C ARG A 158 12.87 2.73 15.44
N LEU A 159 12.41 3.91 15.01
CA LEU A 159 12.27 5.10 15.84
C LEU A 159 10.96 5.13 16.65
N GLY A 160 10.12 4.08 16.55
CA GLY A 160 8.83 4.03 17.23
C GLY A 160 7.85 5.12 16.77
N LEU A 161 7.95 5.55 15.51
CA LEU A 161 7.12 6.57 14.89
C LEU A 161 6.07 5.98 13.93
N ALA A 162 6.19 4.68 13.63
CA ALA A 162 5.25 3.92 12.83
C ALA A 162 5.07 2.52 13.40
N ARG A 163 3.95 1.88 13.05
CA ARG A 163 3.71 0.44 13.29
C ARG A 163 3.95 -0.36 12.02
N ALA A 164 4.36 -1.62 12.18
CA ALA A 164 4.48 -2.60 11.10
C ALA A 164 3.09 -3.06 10.65
N PHE A 165 2.48 -2.31 9.74
CA PHE A 165 1.09 -2.53 9.32
C PHE A 165 0.84 -2.06 7.88
N GLY A 166 -0.05 -2.73 7.17
CA GLY A 166 -0.50 -2.31 5.83
C GLY A 166 -0.23 -3.34 4.75
N VAL A 167 -0.01 -2.85 3.53
CA VAL A 167 0.27 -3.68 2.36
C VAL A 167 1.76 -3.96 2.27
N TYR A 168 2.11 -5.22 2.11
CA TYR A 168 3.48 -5.69 1.95
C TYR A 168 3.69 -6.20 0.53
N ARG A 169 4.91 -6.09 0.05
CA ARG A 169 5.33 -6.55 -1.27
C ARG A 169 6.77 -7.06 -1.21
N GLU A 170 7.18 -7.81 -2.21
CA GLU A 170 8.58 -8.11 -2.50
C GLU A 170 9.41 -6.82 -2.56
N THR A 171 10.55 -6.83 -1.89
CA THR A 171 11.40 -5.65 -1.75
C THR A 171 12.20 -5.37 -3.03
N PRO A 172 12.78 -4.16 -3.19
CA PRO A 172 13.59 -3.84 -4.36
C PRO A 172 14.82 -4.73 -4.57
N ASP A 173 15.30 -5.39 -3.53
CA ASP A 173 16.41 -6.35 -3.56
C ASP A 173 15.94 -7.81 -3.75
N GLY A 174 14.66 -8.02 -4.07
CA GLY A 174 14.08 -9.33 -4.37
C GLY A 174 13.76 -10.20 -3.16
N GLN A 175 13.73 -9.63 -1.95
CA GLN A 175 13.32 -10.39 -0.77
C GLN A 175 11.80 -10.55 -0.73
N HIS A 176 11.35 -11.77 -0.44
CA HIS A 176 9.93 -12.07 -0.30
C HIS A 176 9.26 -11.17 0.75
N PHE A 177 8.03 -10.76 0.50
CA PHE A 177 7.29 -9.82 1.35
C PHE A 177 7.16 -10.25 2.82
N GLU A 178 7.12 -11.55 3.11
CA GLU A 178 7.07 -12.05 4.50
C GLU A 178 8.38 -11.73 5.24
N VAL A 179 9.53 -11.79 4.56
CA VAL A 179 10.83 -11.45 5.13
C VAL A 179 10.88 -9.96 5.52
N TYR A 180 10.39 -9.09 4.64
CA TYR A 180 10.30 -7.66 4.94
C TYR A 180 9.34 -7.38 6.08
N LYS A 181 8.18 -8.02 6.08
CA LYS A 181 7.17 -7.91 7.15
C LYS A 181 7.71 -8.35 8.50
N ASP A 182 8.42 -9.48 8.55
CA ASP A 182 9.00 -9.97 9.80
C ASP A 182 10.12 -9.05 10.27
N ARG A 183 10.95 -8.51 9.37
CA ARG A 183 11.96 -7.51 9.70
C ARG A 183 11.33 -6.25 10.33
N LEU A 184 10.25 -5.71 9.76
CA LEU A 184 9.55 -4.56 10.35
C LEU A 184 8.99 -4.90 11.73
N ARG A 185 8.44 -6.10 11.93
CA ARG A 185 7.94 -6.56 13.24
C ARG A 185 9.05 -6.70 14.28
N ASP A 186 10.22 -7.20 13.86
CA ASP A 186 11.39 -7.29 14.74
C ASP A 186 11.88 -5.91 15.14
N LEU A 187 11.96 -4.95 14.22
CA LEU A 187 12.29 -3.56 14.52
C LEU A 187 11.28 -2.93 15.48
N GLU A 188 9.99 -3.18 15.28
CA GLU A 188 8.93 -2.72 16.16
C GLU A 188 9.06 -3.35 17.57
N LEU A 189 9.33 -4.65 17.64
CA LEU A 189 9.56 -5.35 18.90
C LEU A 189 10.76 -4.77 19.66
N VAL A 190 11.84 -4.47 18.96
CA VAL A 190 13.02 -3.81 19.58
C VAL A 190 12.67 -2.42 20.06
N ALA A 191 11.97 -1.61 19.27
CA ALA A 191 11.53 -0.27 19.63
C ALA A 191 10.62 -0.30 20.87
N SER A 192 9.68 -1.25 20.93
CA SER A 192 8.76 -1.41 22.04
C SER A 192 9.48 -1.83 23.34
N ARG A 193 10.37 -2.81 23.29
CA ARG A 193 11.16 -3.25 24.45
C ARG A 193 12.08 -2.18 25.01
N LYS A 194 12.58 -1.29 24.15
CA LYS A 194 13.46 -0.18 24.54
C LYS A 194 12.71 1.11 24.85
N ALA A 195 11.37 1.07 24.83
CA ALA A 195 10.51 2.24 25.02
C ALA A 195 10.90 3.42 24.10
N ILE A 196 11.18 3.15 22.82
CA ILE A 196 11.56 4.17 21.84
C ILE A 196 10.30 4.80 21.23
N GLY A 197 10.34 6.12 21.02
CA GLY A 197 9.25 6.85 20.39
C GLY A 197 7.94 6.75 21.19
N ILE A 198 6.85 6.45 20.53
CA ILE A 198 5.53 6.33 21.17
C ILE A 198 5.46 5.20 22.19
N TRP A 199 6.30 4.15 22.05
CA TRP A 199 6.36 3.02 22.98
C TRP A 199 6.79 3.42 24.40
N ALA A 200 7.42 4.59 24.57
CA ALA A 200 7.70 5.17 25.87
C ALA A 200 6.45 5.64 26.62
N LYS A 201 5.31 5.72 25.92
CA LYS A 201 4.03 6.17 26.48
C LYS A 201 3.00 5.05 26.61
N THR A 202 3.35 3.84 26.21
CA THR A 202 2.47 2.67 26.26
C THR A 202 2.10 2.29 27.70
N ASP A 203 0.80 2.15 27.94
CA ASP A 203 0.29 1.46 29.10
C ASP A 203 0.32 -0.04 28.85
N TRP A 204 1.38 -0.68 29.33
CA TRP A 204 1.63 -2.11 29.10
C TRP A 204 0.62 -3.02 29.79
N ASP A 205 0.05 -2.59 30.90
CA ASP A 205 -0.94 -3.36 31.65
C ASP A 205 -2.29 -3.40 30.90
N ASN A 206 -2.65 -2.31 30.27
CA ASN A 206 -3.91 -2.18 29.54
C ASN A 206 -3.80 -2.55 28.03
N LEU A 207 -2.59 -2.57 27.46
CA LEU A 207 -2.37 -2.84 26.03
C LEU A 207 -3.05 -4.14 25.50
N PRO A 208 -3.02 -5.29 26.22
CA PRO A 208 -3.70 -6.50 25.76
C PRO A 208 -5.21 -6.32 25.62
N ALA A 209 -5.82 -5.61 26.58
CA ALA A 209 -7.26 -5.33 26.57
C ALA A 209 -7.64 -4.38 25.43
N GLU A 210 -6.89 -3.31 25.22
CA GLU A 210 -7.11 -2.37 24.10
C GLU A 210 -7.01 -3.05 22.73
N ARG A 211 -6.00 -3.88 22.53
CA ARG A 211 -5.83 -4.65 21.30
C ARG A 211 -6.93 -5.70 21.10
N GLN A 212 -7.41 -6.31 22.18
CA GLN A 212 -8.53 -7.24 22.08
C GLN A 212 -9.83 -6.52 21.70
N LEU A 213 -10.10 -5.38 22.31
CA LEU A 213 -11.26 -4.54 22.00
C LEU A 213 -11.23 -4.13 20.51
N GLN A 214 -10.07 -3.69 20.00
CA GLN A 214 -9.93 -3.33 18.60
C GLN A 214 -10.23 -4.51 17.66
N ARG A 215 -9.68 -5.70 17.96
CA ARG A 215 -9.95 -6.91 17.15
C ARG A 215 -11.45 -7.28 17.13
N THR A 216 -12.13 -7.12 18.27
CA THR A 216 -13.56 -7.41 18.36
C THR A 216 -14.38 -6.43 17.51
N GLU A 217 -14.10 -5.12 17.63
CA GLU A 217 -14.78 -4.10 16.82
C GLU A 217 -14.50 -4.29 15.32
N ASP A 218 -13.26 -4.59 14.93
CA ASP A 218 -12.91 -4.85 13.53
C ASP A 218 -13.63 -6.08 12.97
N ALA A 219 -13.77 -7.14 13.77
CA ALA A 219 -14.52 -8.32 13.40
C ALA A 219 -16.02 -8.04 13.23
N GLU A 220 -16.64 -7.31 14.15
CA GLU A 220 -18.05 -6.90 14.05
C GLU A 220 -18.29 -6.01 12.84
N LEU A 221 -17.37 -5.04 12.59
CA LEU A 221 -17.45 -4.18 11.41
C LEU A 221 -17.32 -4.99 10.14
N GLY A 222 -16.39 -5.96 10.09
CA GLY A 222 -16.23 -6.88 8.97
C GLY A 222 -17.52 -7.64 8.66
N LEU A 223 -18.17 -8.23 9.69
CA LEU A 223 -19.45 -8.92 9.53
C LEU A 223 -20.56 -7.96 9.02
N ALA A 224 -20.64 -6.74 9.55
CA ALA A 224 -21.61 -5.76 9.11
C ALA A 224 -21.38 -5.31 7.67
N MET A 225 -20.13 -5.20 7.25
CA MET A 225 -19.74 -4.85 5.87
C MET A 225 -19.98 -6.02 4.91
N GLU A 226 -19.72 -7.26 5.32
CA GLU A 226 -20.03 -8.45 4.52
C GLU A 226 -21.53 -8.58 4.22
N SER A 227 -22.37 -8.24 5.19
CA SER A 227 -23.83 -8.23 5.00
C SER A 227 -24.32 -7.15 4.01
N LYS A 228 -23.51 -6.11 3.78
CA LYS A 228 -23.80 -4.99 2.85
C LYS A 228 -23.08 -5.15 1.49
N LYS A 229 -22.16 -6.09 1.36
CA LYS A 229 -21.49 -6.31 0.08
C LYS A 229 -22.54 -6.78 -0.93
N THR A 230 -22.90 -5.90 -1.82
CA THR A 230 -23.60 -6.28 -3.05
C THR A 230 -22.64 -7.16 -3.83
N VAL A 231 -23.02 -8.43 -3.98
CA VAL A 231 -22.32 -9.36 -4.86
C VAL A 231 -22.24 -8.72 -6.25
N PRO A 232 -21.10 -8.79 -6.96
CA PRO A 232 -21.00 -8.22 -8.29
C PRO A 232 -22.16 -8.67 -9.16
N ALA A 233 -22.84 -7.72 -9.80
CA ALA A 233 -23.99 -8.00 -10.66
C ALA A 233 -23.57 -8.72 -11.96
N ALA A 234 -22.28 -8.70 -12.30
CA ALA A 234 -21.68 -9.35 -13.46
C ALA A 234 -20.34 -9.99 -13.07
N VAL A 235 -19.94 -11.01 -13.83
CA VAL A 235 -18.61 -11.63 -13.68
C VAL A 235 -17.55 -10.60 -14.12
N LEU A 236 -16.62 -10.30 -13.21
CA LEU A 236 -15.58 -9.30 -13.39
C LEU A 236 -14.43 -9.87 -14.23
N ASP A 237 -13.85 -9.04 -15.08
CA ASP A 237 -12.60 -9.41 -15.75
C ASP A 237 -11.42 -9.23 -14.78
N LEU A 238 -10.67 -10.32 -14.55
CA LEU A 238 -9.59 -10.34 -13.59
C LEU A 238 -8.46 -9.37 -13.91
N ASN A 239 -8.21 -9.13 -15.20
CA ASN A 239 -7.12 -8.27 -15.67
C ASN A 239 -7.47 -6.79 -15.68
N THR A 240 -8.76 -6.44 -15.73
CA THR A 240 -9.21 -5.04 -15.88
C THR A 240 -10.04 -4.52 -14.70
N ALA A 241 -10.66 -5.40 -13.90
CA ALA A 241 -11.51 -5.01 -12.78
C ALA A 241 -10.83 -4.01 -11.85
N ALA A 242 -11.54 -2.94 -11.50
CA ALA A 242 -11.08 -1.97 -10.52
C ALA A 242 -10.98 -2.60 -9.11
N ARG A 243 -10.18 -1.99 -8.24
CA ARG A 243 -10.01 -2.49 -6.87
C ARG A 243 -11.35 -2.62 -6.13
N ASP A 244 -12.19 -1.60 -6.21
CA ASP A 244 -13.47 -1.60 -5.49
C ASP A 244 -14.45 -2.66 -6.04
N GLU A 245 -14.36 -2.98 -7.33
CA GLU A 245 -15.08 -4.11 -7.92
C GLU A 245 -14.58 -5.43 -7.37
N LEU A 246 -13.26 -5.64 -7.32
CA LEU A 246 -12.67 -6.83 -6.70
C LEU A 246 -13.04 -6.95 -5.21
N MET A 247 -13.08 -5.84 -4.49
CA MET A 247 -13.49 -5.80 -3.09
C MET A 247 -14.97 -6.06 -2.86
N SER A 248 -15.82 -5.96 -3.88
CA SER A 248 -17.22 -6.35 -3.81
C SER A 248 -17.39 -7.87 -3.74
N ILE A 249 -16.39 -8.65 -4.14
CA ILE A 249 -16.41 -10.11 -4.04
C ILE A 249 -16.30 -10.53 -2.58
N PRO A 250 -17.19 -11.42 -2.09
CA PRO A 250 -17.11 -11.94 -0.71
C PRO A 250 -15.73 -12.52 -0.42
N GLY A 251 -15.14 -12.17 0.72
CA GLY A 251 -13.81 -12.66 1.14
C GLY A 251 -12.63 -11.95 0.50
N VAL A 252 -12.84 -11.00 -0.43
CA VAL A 252 -11.80 -10.14 -0.97
C VAL A 252 -11.75 -8.82 -0.20
N GLY A 253 -10.73 -8.67 0.62
CA GLY A 253 -10.41 -7.42 1.30
C GLY A 253 -9.45 -6.56 0.46
N GLU A 254 -9.18 -5.34 0.92
CA GLU A 254 -8.28 -4.39 0.25
C GLU A 254 -6.90 -4.97 -0.07
N VAL A 255 -6.31 -5.66 0.91
CA VAL A 255 -4.99 -6.29 0.74
C VAL A 255 -5.00 -7.33 -0.37
N THR A 256 -6.05 -8.17 -0.40
CA THR A 256 -6.22 -9.22 -1.43
C THR A 256 -6.47 -8.58 -2.81
N ALA A 257 -7.36 -7.58 -2.89
CA ALA A 257 -7.63 -6.86 -4.13
C ALA A 257 -6.37 -6.20 -4.70
N ASN A 258 -5.58 -5.53 -3.86
CA ASN A 258 -4.32 -4.92 -4.28
C ASN A 258 -3.31 -5.96 -4.79
N ARG A 259 -3.21 -7.12 -4.11
CA ARG A 259 -2.33 -8.22 -4.56
C ARG A 259 -2.77 -8.80 -5.90
N ILE A 260 -4.08 -8.96 -6.10
CA ILE A 260 -4.63 -9.37 -7.39
C ILE A 260 -4.24 -8.38 -8.48
N ILE A 261 -4.40 -7.07 -8.25
CA ILE A 261 -4.03 -6.04 -9.21
C ILE A 261 -2.53 -6.07 -9.51
N GLN A 262 -1.70 -6.23 -8.49
CA GLN A 262 -0.25 -6.31 -8.64
C GLN A 262 0.22 -7.57 -9.38
N GLY A 263 -0.55 -8.66 -9.29
CA GLY A 263 -0.26 -9.92 -9.97
C GLY A 263 -0.63 -9.97 -11.44
N ARG A 264 -1.27 -8.95 -12.01
CA ARG A 264 -1.66 -8.89 -13.42
C ARG A 264 -0.44 -8.80 -14.35
N PRO A 265 -0.56 -9.36 -15.60
CA PRO A 265 -1.71 -10.04 -16.17
C PRO A 265 -1.81 -11.52 -15.72
N TYR A 266 -3.03 -12.04 -15.65
CA TYR A 266 -3.34 -13.44 -15.43
C TYR A 266 -3.73 -14.09 -16.74
N THR A 267 -3.29 -15.33 -16.99
CA THR A 267 -3.66 -16.11 -18.17
C THR A 267 -4.84 -17.04 -17.87
N THR A 268 -4.95 -17.51 -16.64
CA THR A 268 -6.06 -18.32 -16.15
C THR A 268 -6.52 -17.80 -14.78
N VAL A 269 -7.74 -18.15 -14.36
CA VAL A 269 -8.21 -17.79 -13.02
C VAL A 269 -7.46 -18.60 -11.93
N ASP A 270 -6.94 -19.77 -12.28
CA ASP A 270 -6.14 -20.60 -11.38
C ASP A 270 -4.81 -19.95 -10.97
N ASP A 271 -4.28 -19.03 -11.78
CA ASP A 271 -3.07 -18.26 -11.46
C ASP A 271 -3.23 -17.46 -10.16
N LEU A 272 -4.46 -17.20 -9.73
CA LEU A 272 -4.75 -16.59 -8.43
C LEU A 272 -4.28 -17.40 -7.24
N SER A 273 -4.04 -18.70 -7.41
CA SER A 273 -3.46 -19.57 -6.36
C SER A 273 -2.04 -19.13 -5.95
N GLU A 274 -1.34 -18.42 -6.84
CA GLU A 274 0.00 -17.88 -6.58
C GLU A 274 -0.05 -16.55 -5.80
N VAL A 275 -1.24 -15.94 -5.69
CA VAL A 275 -1.40 -14.66 -4.97
C VAL A 275 -1.40 -14.92 -3.48
N ALA A 276 -0.45 -14.32 -2.76
CA ALA A 276 -0.33 -14.47 -1.32
C ALA A 276 -1.63 -14.08 -0.59
N GLY A 277 -2.14 -15.00 0.23
CA GLY A 277 -3.40 -14.83 0.96
C GLY A 277 -4.64 -15.36 0.22
N ILE A 278 -4.48 -15.90 -0.98
CA ILE A 278 -5.53 -16.63 -1.68
C ILE A 278 -5.28 -18.13 -1.48
N GLY A 279 -5.95 -18.69 -0.48
CA GLY A 279 -5.98 -20.16 -0.26
C GLY A 279 -7.06 -20.83 -1.10
N PRO A 280 -7.12 -22.20 -1.08
CA PRO A 280 -8.06 -22.96 -1.90
C PRO A 280 -9.52 -22.54 -1.72
N LYS A 281 -9.94 -22.19 -0.50
CA LYS A 281 -11.30 -21.73 -0.19
C LYS A 281 -11.61 -20.38 -0.83
N THR A 282 -10.65 -19.44 -0.77
CA THR A 282 -10.79 -18.11 -1.39
C THR A 282 -10.76 -18.21 -2.91
N LEU A 283 -9.89 -19.05 -3.47
CA LEU A 283 -9.84 -19.32 -4.91
C LEU A 283 -11.18 -19.86 -5.42
N ALA A 284 -11.72 -20.91 -4.79
CA ALA A 284 -13.00 -21.50 -5.17
C ALA A 284 -14.18 -20.49 -5.10
N MET A 285 -14.07 -19.47 -4.25
CA MET A 285 -15.04 -18.39 -4.17
C MET A 285 -14.82 -17.40 -5.32
N LEU A 286 -13.59 -16.96 -5.55
CA LEU A 286 -13.23 -16.01 -6.61
C LEU A 286 -13.65 -16.51 -8.00
N MET A 287 -13.45 -17.80 -8.30
CA MET A 287 -13.83 -18.42 -9.57
C MET A 287 -15.32 -18.24 -9.94
N LYS A 288 -16.18 -17.94 -9.00
CA LYS A 288 -17.61 -17.67 -9.24
C LYS A 288 -17.88 -16.25 -9.75
N TYR A 289 -16.94 -15.32 -9.53
CA TYR A 289 -17.14 -13.89 -9.75
C TYR A 289 -16.15 -13.27 -10.72
N VAL A 290 -15.13 -14.04 -11.15
CA VAL A 290 -14.12 -13.51 -12.06
C VAL A 290 -13.94 -14.42 -13.28
N ARG A 291 -13.52 -13.80 -14.38
CA ARG A 291 -13.13 -14.48 -15.62
C ARG A 291 -11.88 -13.81 -16.18
N ILE A 292 -11.27 -14.45 -17.15
CA ILE A 292 -10.31 -13.82 -18.07
C ILE A 292 -11.08 -13.60 -19.39
N SER A 293 -11.12 -12.36 -19.84
CA SER A 293 -11.64 -12.08 -21.21
C SER A 293 -10.54 -12.37 -22.21
N ASP A 294 -10.86 -13.12 -23.26
CA ASP A 294 -9.97 -13.26 -24.43
C ASP A 294 -9.70 -11.86 -24.99
N GLN A 295 -8.42 -11.49 -25.15
CA GLN A 295 -8.00 -10.23 -25.77
C GLN A 295 -8.13 -10.28 -27.28
#